data_318d7aecca66bc82ebae29abb348de2b
#
_entry.id   318d7aecca66bc82ebae29abb348de2b
#
_cell.length_a   1.000
_cell.length_b   1.000
_cell.length_c   1.000
_cell.angle_alpha   90.00
_cell.angle_beta   90.00
_cell.angle_gamma   90.00
#
_symmetry.space_group_name_H-M   'P 1'
#
loop_
_entity.id
_entity.type
_entity.pdbx_description
1 polymer ?
#
loop_
_entity_poly.entity_id
_entity_poly.type
_entity_poly.pdbx_seq_one_letter_code
_entity_poly.pdbx_strand_id
1 'polypeptide(L)'
;SGYFQNSKHQLNLISKFTASQTTLGVGNSSSVNFLKSSDGKNVINNSLRIFDKNISSNKNLWSFQASHDGYAKRYGIIHQRKVEFNHTNLKLSGTDNIIKRKNFKSTNFEIRFHLIPSARVMKTQDGKSIFIEVEKEGWKFTSSTHKIDFETGLYFGYKNNFIENQNIFISDMISEQDTSIKWEIERVQ
;
A
#
# COMPACT_ATOMS: atom_id res chain seq x y z
N SER A 1 -7.87 3.07 2.42
CA SER A 1 -8.65 4.19 1.87
C SER A 1 -10.17 4.00 1.90
N GLY A 2 -10.65 2.92 2.51
CA GLY A 2 -12.08 2.60 2.59
C GLY A 2 -12.63 1.90 1.34
N TYR A 3 -13.96 1.78 1.25
CA TYR A 3 -14.64 1.03 0.22
C TYR A 3 -15.97 1.70 -0.18
N PHE A 4 -16.14 1.98 -1.47
CA PHE A 4 -17.38 2.57 -2.00
C PHE A 4 -18.46 1.49 -2.14
N GLN A 5 -19.52 1.57 -1.36
CA GLN A 5 -20.47 0.47 -1.18
C GLN A 5 -21.47 0.26 -2.33
N ASN A 6 -21.84 1.32 -3.07
CA ASN A 6 -22.82 1.19 -4.16
C ASN A 6 -22.25 0.38 -5.33
N SER A 7 -22.67 -0.88 -5.47
CA SER A 7 -22.16 -1.81 -6.48
C SER A 7 -22.46 -1.41 -7.95
N LYS A 8 -23.43 -0.54 -8.19
CA LYS A 8 -23.77 -0.04 -9.53
C LYS A 8 -22.89 1.14 -9.95
N HIS A 9 -22.20 1.79 -9.02
CA HIS A 9 -21.38 2.95 -9.30
C HIS A 9 -19.95 2.51 -9.67
N GLN A 10 -19.33 3.17 -10.65
CA GLN A 10 -17.95 2.84 -11.08
C GLN A 10 -16.91 2.92 -9.95
N LEU A 11 -17.08 3.82 -8.98
CA LEU A 11 -16.18 3.95 -7.82
C LEU A 11 -16.17 2.69 -6.93
N ASN A 12 -17.21 1.84 -6.99
CA ASN A 12 -17.19 0.54 -6.30
C ASN A 12 -16.06 -0.36 -6.81
N LEU A 13 -15.84 -0.38 -8.13
CA LEU A 13 -14.74 -1.15 -8.71
C LEU A 13 -13.39 -0.49 -8.44
N ILE A 14 -13.30 0.82 -8.63
CA ILE A 14 -12.06 1.58 -8.40
C ILE A 14 -11.57 1.43 -6.97
N SER A 15 -12.46 1.51 -5.98
CA SER A 15 -12.11 1.35 -4.56
C SER A 15 -11.59 -0.05 -4.18
N LYS A 16 -11.74 -1.04 -5.06
CA LYS A 16 -11.22 -2.41 -4.89
C LYS A 16 -9.83 -2.64 -5.50
N PHE A 17 -9.40 -1.76 -6.39
CA PHE A 17 -8.09 -1.91 -7.02
C PHE A 17 -6.94 -1.75 -6.03
N THR A 18 -5.82 -2.38 -6.32
CA THR A 18 -4.61 -2.27 -5.50
C THR A 18 -4.18 -0.82 -5.29
N ALA A 19 -4.29 0.02 -6.31
CA ALA A 19 -3.97 1.45 -6.21
C ALA A 19 -4.80 2.22 -5.17
N SER A 20 -5.98 1.71 -4.80
CA SER A 20 -6.83 2.28 -3.74
C SER A 20 -6.53 1.72 -2.34
N GLN A 21 -5.49 0.92 -2.19
CA GLN A 21 -5.13 0.26 -0.93
C GLN A 21 -3.70 0.64 -0.50
N THR A 22 -3.43 0.60 0.81
CA THR A 22 -2.09 0.82 1.36
C THR A 22 -1.24 -0.44 1.13
N THR A 23 -0.74 -0.60 -0.09
CA THR A 23 0.04 -1.78 -0.50
C THR A 23 0.90 -1.49 -1.74
N LEU A 24 1.66 -2.51 -2.18
CA LEU A 24 2.46 -2.46 -3.39
C LEU A 24 1.62 -2.77 -4.63
N GLY A 25 1.70 -1.90 -5.63
CA GLY A 25 1.25 -2.09 -7.00
C GLY A 25 2.43 -2.33 -7.94
N VAL A 26 2.24 -3.11 -8.99
CA VAL A 26 3.25 -3.43 -10.00
C VAL A 26 2.72 -3.16 -11.39
N GLY A 27 3.45 -2.39 -12.19
CA GLY A 27 3.17 -2.14 -13.60
C GLY A 27 1.77 -1.57 -13.85
N ASN A 28 1.30 -0.64 -13.02
CA ASN A 28 -0.04 -0.03 -13.09
C ASN A 28 -1.17 -1.07 -13.10
N SER A 29 -0.98 -2.22 -12.45
CA SER A 29 -1.96 -3.29 -12.40
C SER A 29 -2.40 -3.63 -10.98
N SER A 30 -3.60 -4.18 -10.87
CA SER A 30 -4.09 -4.74 -9.61
C SER A 30 -3.56 -6.16 -9.39
N SER A 31 -3.31 -6.54 -8.14
CA SER A 31 -2.90 -7.89 -7.74
C SER A 31 -3.96 -8.95 -8.04
N VAL A 32 -5.21 -8.53 -8.20
CA VAL A 32 -6.34 -9.35 -8.64
C VAL A 32 -7.06 -8.71 -9.83
N ASN A 33 -7.67 -9.54 -10.67
CA ASN A 33 -8.53 -9.09 -11.77
C ASN A 33 -9.99 -9.18 -11.35
N PHE A 34 -10.77 -8.16 -11.72
CA PHE A 34 -12.21 -8.15 -11.49
C PHE A 34 -12.95 -8.33 -12.80
N LEU A 35 -14.01 -9.16 -12.79
CA LEU A 35 -14.98 -9.30 -13.86
C LEU A 35 -16.36 -8.91 -13.35
N LYS A 36 -17.25 -8.54 -14.27
CA LYS A 36 -18.66 -8.44 -13.94
C LYS A 36 -19.30 -9.82 -14.08
N SER A 37 -19.98 -10.25 -13.03
CA SER A 37 -20.85 -11.43 -13.06
C SER A 37 -22.16 -11.11 -13.79
N SER A 38 -22.96 -12.14 -14.09
CA SER A 38 -24.26 -12.00 -14.77
C SER A 38 -25.26 -11.11 -14.03
N ASP A 39 -25.16 -11.01 -12.69
CA ASP A 39 -25.95 -10.10 -11.86
C ASP A 39 -25.36 -8.68 -11.72
N GLY A 40 -24.31 -8.37 -12.50
CA GLY A 40 -23.65 -7.06 -12.54
C GLY A 40 -22.69 -6.77 -11.40
N LYS A 41 -22.43 -7.74 -10.49
CA LYS A 41 -21.46 -7.57 -9.40
C LYS A 41 -20.03 -7.75 -9.90
N ASN A 42 -19.10 -7.05 -9.26
CA ASN A 42 -17.68 -7.23 -9.51
C ASN A 42 -17.17 -8.42 -8.69
N VAL A 43 -16.72 -9.46 -9.37
CA VAL A 43 -16.16 -10.69 -8.78
C VAL A 43 -14.68 -10.84 -9.14
N ILE A 44 -13.91 -11.49 -8.28
CA ILE A 44 -12.49 -11.78 -8.54
C ILE A 44 -12.43 -12.91 -9.57
N ASN A 45 -11.71 -12.69 -10.67
CA ASN A 45 -11.55 -13.66 -11.77
C ASN A 45 -10.40 -14.64 -11.55
N ASN A 46 -9.40 -14.27 -10.76
CA ASN A 46 -8.25 -15.12 -10.50
C ASN A 46 -8.05 -15.31 -9.00
N SER A 47 -7.66 -16.51 -8.62
CA SER A 47 -7.29 -16.79 -7.24
C SER A 47 -5.92 -16.17 -6.93
N LEU A 48 -5.88 -15.30 -5.95
CA LEU A 48 -4.67 -14.85 -5.29
C LEU A 48 -4.32 -15.87 -4.22
N ARG A 49 -3.12 -16.42 -4.24
CA ARG A 49 -2.62 -17.28 -3.17
C ARG A 49 -1.82 -16.45 -2.18
N ILE A 50 -2.20 -16.57 -0.89
CA ILE A 50 -1.49 -15.93 0.23
C ILE A 50 -0.76 -17.03 1.00
N PHE A 51 0.52 -16.84 1.27
CA PHE A 51 1.40 -17.81 1.93
C PHE A 51 2.45 -17.10 2.80
N ASP A 52 3.34 -17.84 3.47
CA ASP A 52 4.35 -17.32 4.41
C ASP A 52 3.73 -16.41 5.49
N LYS A 53 2.53 -16.78 5.95
CA LYS A 53 1.82 -15.99 6.96
C LYS A 53 2.46 -16.19 8.32
N ASN A 54 2.84 -15.10 8.95
CA ASN A 54 3.30 -15.08 10.33
C ASN A 54 2.68 -13.87 11.05
N ILE A 55 2.13 -14.11 12.23
CA ILE A 55 1.57 -13.07 13.09
C ILE A 55 2.14 -13.31 14.48
N SER A 56 2.72 -12.29 15.08
CA SER A 56 3.14 -12.33 16.47
C SER A 56 2.73 -11.06 17.20
N SER A 57 2.44 -11.21 18.48
CA SER A 57 2.07 -10.09 19.34
C SER A 57 2.57 -10.33 20.75
N ASN A 58 3.17 -9.30 21.33
CA ASN A 58 3.53 -9.25 22.75
C ASN A 58 3.19 -7.85 23.30
N LYS A 59 3.54 -7.60 24.56
CA LYS A 59 3.21 -6.34 25.25
C LYS A 59 3.70 -5.08 24.51
N ASN A 60 4.84 -5.16 23.82
CA ASN A 60 5.51 -3.99 23.24
C ASN A 60 5.48 -3.96 21.72
N LEU A 61 5.31 -5.12 21.08
CA LEU A 61 5.43 -5.26 19.63
C LEU A 61 4.31 -6.13 19.05
N TRP A 62 3.68 -5.65 18.02
CA TRP A 62 2.85 -6.44 17.13
C TRP A 62 3.54 -6.55 15.77
N SER A 63 3.50 -7.73 15.15
CA SER A 63 4.03 -7.92 13.79
C SER A 63 3.15 -8.84 12.96
N PHE A 64 3.14 -8.56 11.66
CA PHE A 64 2.46 -9.34 10.63
C PHE A 64 3.38 -9.49 9.43
N GLN A 65 3.43 -10.69 8.85
CA GLN A 65 4.08 -10.96 7.57
C GLN A 65 3.19 -11.84 6.71
N ALA A 66 3.15 -11.57 5.41
CA ALA A 66 2.57 -12.47 4.42
C ALA A 66 3.17 -12.22 3.03
N SER A 67 3.09 -13.25 2.18
CA SER A 67 3.45 -13.21 0.77
C SER A 67 2.21 -13.47 -0.10
N HIS A 68 2.21 -12.93 -1.33
CA HIS A 68 1.19 -13.28 -2.32
C HIS A 68 1.77 -13.35 -3.75
N ASP A 69 1.11 -14.13 -4.60
CA ASP A 69 1.53 -14.38 -5.99
C ASP A 69 0.71 -13.63 -7.05
N GLY A 70 -0.01 -12.57 -6.66
CA GLY A 70 -0.89 -11.82 -7.56
C GLY A 70 -0.21 -11.23 -8.80
N TYR A 71 1.09 -11.00 -8.73
CA TYR A 71 1.90 -10.49 -9.84
C TYR A 71 2.75 -11.57 -10.54
N ALA A 72 2.72 -12.84 -10.05
CA ALA A 72 3.60 -13.89 -10.52
C ALA A 72 3.36 -14.27 -11.98
N LYS A 73 2.10 -14.36 -12.41
CA LYS A 73 1.76 -14.73 -13.79
C LYS A 73 2.11 -13.62 -14.78
N ARG A 74 1.87 -12.36 -14.43
CA ARG A 74 2.04 -11.23 -15.36
C ARG A 74 3.46 -10.73 -15.42
N TYR A 75 4.13 -10.59 -14.28
CA TYR A 75 5.44 -9.96 -14.15
C TYR A 75 6.52 -10.86 -13.59
N GLY A 76 6.21 -12.08 -13.17
CA GLY A 76 7.17 -12.97 -12.51
C GLY A 76 7.59 -12.47 -11.13
N ILE A 77 6.66 -11.90 -10.36
CA ILE A 77 6.94 -11.26 -9.07
C ILE A 77 6.06 -11.87 -7.97
N ILE A 78 6.69 -12.18 -6.85
CA ILE A 78 6.04 -12.40 -5.56
C ILE A 78 6.21 -11.14 -4.72
N HIS A 79 5.16 -10.66 -4.11
CA HIS A 79 5.21 -9.61 -3.11
C HIS A 79 5.14 -10.20 -1.71
N GLN A 80 6.10 -9.88 -0.86
CA GLN A 80 6.08 -10.17 0.57
C GLN A 80 6.10 -8.86 1.35
N ARG A 81 5.19 -8.72 2.30
CA ARG A 81 5.16 -7.57 3.21
C ARG A 81 5.28 -8.03 4.64
N LYS A 82 6.17 -7.36 5.39
CA LYS A 82 6.22 -7.40 6.85
C LYS A 82 5.84 -6.03 7.39
N VAL A 83 5.02 -5.99 8.43
CA VAL A 83 4.64 -4.77 9.15
C VAL A 83 4.82 -5.01 10.63
N GLU A 84 5.39 -4.05 11.35
CA GLU A 84 5.62 -4.09 12.78
C GLU A 84 5.14 -2.78 13.42
N PHE A 85 4.43 -2.88 14.53
CA PHE A 85 4.05 -1.73 15.32
C PHE A 85 4.62 -1.85 16.74
N ASN A 86 5.44 -0.88 17.10
CA ASN A 86 6.00 -0.76 18.44
C ASN A 86 5.14 0.18 19.27
N HIS A 87 4.51 -0.37 20.32
CA HIS A 87 3.60 0.37 21.19
C HIS A 87 4.33 1.35 22.11
N THR A 88 5.61 1.12 22.41
CA THR A 88 6.36 1.95 23.36
C THR A 88 6.72 3.32 22.78
N ASN A 89 7.15 3.34 21.53
CA ASN A 89 7.57 4.57 20.83
C ASN A 89 6.60 5.01 19.73
N LEU A 90 5.44 4.37 19.64
CA LEU A 90 4.41 4.64 18.62
C LEU A 90 5.00 4.68 17.21
N LYS A 91 5.75 3.63 16.87
CA LYS A 91 6.41 3.49 15.58
C LYS A 91 5.82 2.34 14.78
N LEU A 92 5.37 2.64 13.57
CA LEU A 92 4.97 1.65 12.57
C LEU A 92 6.11 1.53 11.55
N SER A 93 6.61 0.33 11.34
CA SER A 93 7.63 0.05 10.32
C SER A 93 7.17 -1.07 9.41
N GLY A 94 7.65 -1.07 8.19
CA GLY A 94 7.38 -2.13 7.25
C GLY A 94 8.50 -2.36 6.26
N THR A 95 8.45 -3.55 5.69
CA THR A 95 9.33 -3.97 4.60
C THR A 95 8.49 -4.59 3.51
N ASP A 96 8.62 -4.08 2.30
CA ASP A 96 8.09 -4.68 1.08
C ASP A 96 9.21 -5.33 0.28
N ASN A 97 9.15 -6.64 0.13
CA ASN A 97 10.09 -7.41 -0.67
C ASN A 97 9.46 -7.76 -2.02
N ILE A 98 10.15 -7.41 -3.10
CA ILE A 98 9.81 -7.76 -4.48
C ILE A 98 10.73 -8.91 -4.89
N ILE A 99 10.19 -10.14 -4.78
CA ILE A 99 10.93 -11.38 -5.03
C ILE A 99 10.67 -11.82 -6.46
N LYS A 100 11.72 -11.95 -7.25
CA LYS A 100 11.61 -12.31 -8.67
C LYS A 100 11.59 -13.81 -8.89
N ARG A 101 10.89 -14.18 -9.94
CA ARG A 101 10.87 -15.53 -10.50
C ARG A 101 11.60 -15.56 -11.85
N LYS A 102 11.86 -16.77 -12.37
CA LYS A 102 12.54 -16.97 -13.67
C LYS A 102 11.89 -16.22 -14.84
N ASN A 103 10.58 -16.00 -14.79
CA ASN A 103 9.81 -15.28 -15.83
C ASN A 103 9.64 -13.79 -15.53
N PHE A 104 10.54 -13.18 -14.77
CA PHE A 104 10.50 -11.75 -14.44
C PHE A 104 10.48 -10.88 -15.71
N LYS A 105 9.66 -9.83 -15.67
CA LYS A 105 9.60 -8.78 -16.69
C LYS A 105 9.87 -7.44 -16.05
N SER A 106 10.80 -6.68 -16.60
CA SER A 106 11.11 -5.33 -16.14
C SER A 106 9.87 -4.46 -16.13
N THR A 107 9.62 -3.78 -15.02
CA THR A 107 8.46 -2.92 -14.82
C THR A 107 8.70 -2.00 -13.61
N ASN A 108 7.84 -1.00 -13.43
CA ASN A 108 7.83 -0.15 -12.26
C ASN A 108 7.02 -0.77 -11.12
N PHE A 109 7.26 -0.27 -9.92
CA PHE A 109 6.40 -0.51 -8.76
C PHE A 109 6.01 0.80 -8.11
N GLU A 110 4.96 0.74 -7.30
CA GLU A 110 4.52 1.82 -6.45
C GLU A 110 3.96 1.26 -5.14
N ILE A 111 4.41 1.80 -4.01
CA ILE A 111 3.86 1.50 -2.69
C ILE A 111 3.09 2.73 -2.23
N ARG A 112 1.79 2.58 -2.00
CA ARG A 112 0.91 3.67 -1.57
C ARG A 112 0.59 3.56 -0.08
N PHE A 113 0.43 4.75 0.54
CA PHE A 113 0.00 4.93 1.92
C PHE A 113 -1.15 5.94 1.93
N HIS A 114 -2.37 5.44 2.01
CA HIS A 114 -3.56 6.28 2.04
C HIS A 114 -3.78 6.83 3.44
N LEU A 115 -3.74 8.14 3.57
CA LEU A 115 -3.96 8.82 4.84
C LEU A 115 -5.45 9.12 5.06
N ILE A 116 -5.82 9.43 6.28
CA ILE A 116 -7.16 9.93 6.60
C ILE A 116 -7.34 11.34 6.03
N PRO A 117 -8.57 11.76 5.73
CA PRO A 117 -8.82 13.06 5.08
C PRO A 117 -8.37 14.28 5.87
N SER A 118 -8.30 14.18 7.21
CA SER A 118 -7.81 15.25 8.07
C SER A 118 -6.29 15.40 8.09
N ALA A 119 -5.55 14.44 7.51
CA ALA A 119 -4.10 14.51 7.47
C ALA A 119 -3.59 15.56 6.51
N ARG A 120 -2.63 16.34 6.96
CA ARG A 120 -1.86 17.29 6.15
C ARG A 120 -0.45 16.76 5.99
N VAL A 121 0.13 16.90 4.81
CA VAL A 121 1.48 16.40 4.52
C VAL A 121 2.37 17.51 4.01
N MET A 122 3.64 17.43 4.38
CA MET A 122 4.67 18.33 3.92
C MET A 122 5.99 17.56 3.72
N LYS A 123 6.56 17.65 2.54
CA LYS A 123 7.86 17.05 2.22
C LYS A 123 8.98 17.93 2.80
N THR A 124 10.00 17.31 3.38
CA THR A 124 11.19 18.01 3.87
C THR A 124 12.00 18.60 2.72
N GLN A 125 12.76 19.67 2.98
CA GLN A 125 13.57 20.34 1.97
C GLN A 125 14.60 19.42 1.31
N ASP A 126 15.14 18.46 2.07
CA ASP A 126 16.07 17.45 1.56
C ASP A 126 15.39 16.32 0.77
N GLY A 127 14.04 16.32 0.73
CA GLY A 127 13.23 15.33 0.02
C GLY A 127 13.23 13.93 0.60
N LYS A 128 13.85 13.70 1.78
CA LYS A 128 14.06 12.38 2.37
C LYS A 128 12.95 11.93 3.30
N SER A 129 12.07 12.84 3.71
CA SER A 129 11.01 12.57 4.66
C SER A 129 9.74 13.31 4.29
N ILE A 130 8.62 12.83 4.79
CA ILE A 130 7.33 13.52 4.73
C ILE A 130 6.81 13.67 6.16
N PHE A 131 6.53 14.91 6.57
CA PHE A 131 5.80 15.17 7.80
C PHE A 131 4.30 15.00 7.54
N ILE A 132 3.62 14.40 8.51
CA ILE A 132 2.19 14.17 8.51
C ILE A 132 1.65 14.79 9.79
N GLU A 133 0.74 15.73 9.66
CA GLU A 133 -0.01 16.33 10.76
C GLU A 133 -1.42 15.74 10.78
N VAL A 134 -1.84 15.20 11.92
CA VAL A 134 -3.19 14.72 12.16
C VAL A 134 -3.69 15.34 13.44
N GLU A 135 -4.70 16.19 13.36
CA GLU A 135 -5.21 16.98 14.50
C GLU A 135 -4.10 17.83 15.13
N LYS A 136 -3.59 17.42 16.28
CA LYS A 136 -2.51 18.10 17.01
C LYS A 136 -1.24 17.24 17.13
N GLU A 137 -1.19 16.13 16.41
CA GLU A 137 -0.07 15.20 16.45
C GLU A 137 0.74 15.25 15.18
N GLY A 138 2.06 15.24 15.32
CA GLY A 138 3.01 15.16 14.22
C GLY A 138 3.57 13.76 14.07
N TRP A 139 3.70 13.34 12.82
CA TRP A 139 4.30 12.07 12.44
C TRP A 139 5.31 12.28 11.33
N LYS A 140 6.31 11.42 11.25
CA LYS A 140 7.33 11.47 10.21
C LYS A 140 7.35 10.15 9.46
N PHE A 141 7.18 10.24 8.14
CA PHE A 141 7.37 9.13 7.21
C PHE A 141 8.77 9.18 6.61
N THR A 142 9.46 8.02 6.60
CA THR A 142 10.76 7.83 5.94
C THR A 142 10.78 6.54 5.13
N SER A 143 11.69 6.45 4.17
CA SER A 143 11.91 5.25 3.37
C SER A 143 13.38 5.01 3.10
N SER A 144 13.77 3.75 2.88
CA SER A 144 15.11 3.36 2.46
C SER A 144 15.45 3.82 1.03
N THR A 145 14.45 4.23 0.25
CA THR A 145 14.63 4.86 -1.06
C THR A 145 14.37 6.36 -0.96
N HIS A 146 15.00 7.16 -1.81
CA HIS A 146 14.81 8.61 -1.83
C HIS A 146 13.66 9.06 -2.75
N LYS A 147 12.95 8.13 -3.36
CA LYS A 147 11.85 8.44 -4.30
C LYS A 147 10.50 8.39 -3.58
N ILE A 148 10.34 9.23 -2.57
CA ILE A 148 9.09 9.42 -1.85
C ILE A 148 8.43 10.72 -2.31
N ASP A 149 7.11 10.68 -2.49
CA ASP A 149 6.31 11.85 -2.80
C ASP A 149 4.89 11.69 -2.27
N PHE A 150 4.04 12.68 -2.47
CA PHE A 150 2.64 12.62 -2.09
C PHE A 150 1.75 13.25 -3.17
N GLU A 151 0.51 12.83 -3.20
CA GLU A 151 -0.50 13.32 -4.13
C GLU A 151 -1.88 13.39 -3.47
N THR A 152 -2.79 14.14 -4.07
CA THR A 152 -4.21 14.12 -3.70
C THR A 152 -4.86 12.87 -4.26
N GLY A 153 -5.58 12.15 -3.42
CA GLY A 153 -6.33 10.94 -3.77
C GLY A 153 -7.76 10.96 -3.26
N LEU A 154 -8.41 9.80 -3.28
CA LEU A 154 -9.79 9.65 -2.84
C LEU A 154 -9.88 8.70 -1.64
N TYR A 155 -10.59 9.12 -0.61
CA TYR A 155 -10.93 8.34 0.55
C TYR A 155 -12.38 7.88 0.48
N PHE A 156 -12.62 6.56 0.54
CA PHE A 156 -13.92 5.91 0.38
C PHE A 156 -14.54 5.41 1.70
N GLY A 157 -14.03 5.85 2.84
CA GLY A 157 -14.48 5.40 4.16
C GLY A 157 -15.88 5.88 4.58
N TYR A 158 -16.51 6.76 3.81
CA TYR A 158 -17.86 7.23 4.03
C TYR A 158 -18.85 6.50 3.14
N LYS A 159 -19.97 6.07 3.72
CA LYS A 159 -20.99 5.31 2.99
C LYS A 159 -21.45 6.05 1.73
N ASN A 160 -21.24 5.43 0.56
CA ASN A 160 -21.63 5.94 -0.75
C ASN A 160 -21.14 7.37 -1.07
N ASN A 161 -20.07 7.79 -0.45
CA ASN A 161 -19.43 9.07 -0.69
C ASN A 161 -17.91 8.91 -0.73
N PHE A 162 -17.23 9.93 -1.20
CA PHE A 162 -15.78 10.05 -1.14
C PHE A 162 -15.41 11.48 -0.79
N ILE A 163 -14.25 11.64 -0.21
CA ILE A 163 -13.62 12.94 0.00
C ILE A 163 -12.16 12.86 -0.40
N GLU A 164 -11.57 14.00 -0.71
CA GLU A 164 -10.16 14.08 -1.00
C GLU A 164 -9.33 13.75 0.24
N ASN A 165 -8.23 13.08 0.02
CA ASN A 165 -7.21 12.81 1.04
C ASN A 165 -5.82 12.96 0.44
N GLN A 166 -4.81 12.86 1.27
CA GLN A 166 -3.41 12.80 0.83
C GLN A 166 -2.94 11.35 0.85
N ASN A 167 -2.20 10.98 -0.19
CA ASN A 167 -1.54 9.68 -0.30
C ASN A 167 -0.04 9.89 -0.41
N ILE A 168 0.74 9.23 0.45
CA ILE A 168 2.18 9.14 0.27
C ILE A 168 2.46 7.96 -0.64
N PHE A 169 3.46 8.04 -1.50
CA PHE A 169 3.89 6.92 -2.32
C PHE A 169 5.41 6.84 -2.48
N ILE A 170 5.87 5.62 -2.67
CA ILE A 170 7.25 5.27 -3.05
C ILE A 170 7.16 4.62 -4.42
N SER A 171 7.89 5.12 -5.41
CA SER A 171 7.88 4.55 -6.76
C SER A 171 9.28 4.44 -7.35
N ASP A 172 9.55 3.35 -8.05
CA ASP A 172 10.78 3.16 -8.81
C ASP A 172 10.61 2.06 -9.88
N MET A 173 11.65 1.88 -10.69
CA MET A 173 11.81 0.70 -11.54
C MET A 173 12.30 -0.48 -10.71
N ILE A 174 11.76 -1.66 -10.98
CA ILE A 174 12.25 -2.89 -10.37
C ILE A 174 13.57 -3.26 -11.04
N SER A 175 14.66 -3.25 -10.24
CA SER A 175 16.00 -3.61 -10.69
C SER A 175 16.12 -5.10 -11.07
N GLU A 176 17.23 -5.54 -11.63
CA GLU A 176 17.45 -6.97 -11.95
C GLU A 176 17.64 -7.84 -10.71
N GLN A 177 18.00 -7.29 -9.58
CA GLN A 177 18.12 -7.99 -8.31
C GLN A 177 16.80 -7.91 -7.50
N ASP A 178 16.59 -8.82 -6.56
CA ASP A 178 15.48 -8.72 -5.61
C ASP A 178 15.55 -7.39 -4.87
N THR A 179 14.40 -6.78 -4.70
CA THR A 179 14.31 -5.42 -4.17
C THR A 179 13.59 -5.45 -2.81
N SER A 180 14.22 -4.84 -1.82
CA SER A 180 13.65 -4.69 -0.47
C SER A 180 13.51 -3.21 -0.15
N ILE A 181 12.28 -2.76 0.09
CA ILE A 181 11.96 -1.39 0.43
C ILE A 181 11.51 -1.34 1.89
N LYS A 182 12.25 -0.63 2.73
CA LYS A 182 11.90 -0.38 4.13
C LYS A 182 11.26 1.00 4.25
N TRP A 183 10.26 1.11 5.10
CA TRP A 183 9.59 2.37 5.41
C TRP A 183 9.18 2.43 6.88
N GLU A 184 9.05 3.62 7.40
CA GLU A 184 8.72 3.87 8.80
C GLU A 184 7.81 5.08 8.92
N ILE A 185 6.90 5.01 9.88
CA ILE A 185 6.07 6.11 10.36
C ILE A 185 6.27 6.18 11.86
N GLU A 186 6.81 7.29 12.36
CA GLU A 186 7.06 7.48 13.77
C GLU A 186 6.46 8.81 14.26
N ARG A 187 5.99 8.81 15.49
CA ARG A 187 5.49 10.04 16.11
C ARG A 187 6.66 10.98 16.38
N VAL A 188 6.52 12.25 15.98
CA VAL A 188 7.45 13.32 16.33
C VAL A 188 6.93 14.06 17.56
N GLN A 189 7.84 14.32 18.49
CA GLN A 189 7.53 15.05 19.72
C GLN A 189 7.40 16.55 19.43
#